data_3af54edbb76ca9d9342886b2d7941b46
#
_entry.id   3af54edbb76ca9d9342886b2d7941b46
#
_cell.length_a   1.000
_cell.length_b   1.000
_cell.length_c   1.000
_cell.angle_alpha   90.00
_cell.angle_beta   90.00
_cell.angle_gamma   90.00
#
_symmetry.space_group_name_H-M   'P 1'
#
loop_
_entity.id
_entity.type
_entity.pdbx_description
1 polymer ?
#
loop_
_entity_poly.entity_id
_entity_poly.type
_entity_poly.pdbx_seq_one_letter_code
_entity_poly.pdbx_strand_id
1 'polypeptide(L)'
;GTKYAIDDHLQGGGNLGQVLTSTSTVMNGIDTLETKLYEFKTQYALINGDVIRLKDGLILGWNKARIDAAQDYFVQVTQRPNGGTSSKTIYILDAYKDWARRCDLDGVGMFPEYQGLTITPTRHYNLFKDWSNEPVVGDPTPYLEFCQYFFRDEPAFADYWHNWVANVVQFPWRRNYTTPQFASSIEGIGKSAIAEFIAEMLGIGDGGPAAIIGPDELFGNFNGMLKG
;
A
#
# COMPACT_ATOMS: atom_id res chain seq x y z
N GLY A 1 10.97 -7.73 -44.90
CA GLY A 1 10.99 -7.77 -43.46
C GLY A 1 9.74 -8.45 -42.93
N THR A 2 9.92 -9.54 -42.23
CA THR A 2 8.84 -10.33 -41.63
C THR A 2 8.09 -9.47 -40.60
N LYS A 3 6.78 -9.34 -40.74
CA LYS A 3 5.95 -8.68 -39.72
C LYS A 3 5.82 -9.63 -38.55
N TYR A 4 6.52 -9.35 -37.46
CA TYR A 4 6.23 -10.01 -36.19
C TYR A 4 5.11 -9.24 -35.50
N ALA A 5 4.04 -9.90 -35.06
CA ALA A 5 3.15 -9.36 -34.08
C ALA A 5 3.88 -9.31 -32.74
N ILE A 6 3.54 -8.35 -31.89
CA ILE A 6 4.11 -8.24 -30.51
C ILE A 6 3.94 -9.58 -29.79
N ASP A 7 2.78 -10.24 -29.96
CA ASP A 7 2.47 -11.53 -29.35
C ASP A 7 3.40 -12.66 -29.80
N ASP A 8 3.72 -12.74 -31.12
CA ASP A 8 4.63 -13.75 -31.67
C ASP A 8 6.05 -13.58 -31.10
N HIS A 9 6.47 -12.33 -30.87
CA HIS A 9 7.79 -12.05 -30.33
C HIS A 9 7.90 -12.42 -28.86
N LEU A 10 6.83 -12.17 -28.08
CA LEU A 10 6.76 -12.52 -26.65
C LEU A 10 6.70 -14.04 -26.45
N GLN A 11 5.98 -14.79 -27.31
CA GLN A 11 5.94 -16.25 -27.27
C GLN A 11 7.30 -16.88 -27.64
N GLY A 12 8.10 -16.21 -28.49
CA GLY A 12 9.46 -16.61 -28.82
C GLY A 12 10.53 -16.20 -27.81
N GLY A 13 10.17 -15.64 -26.65
CA GLY A 13 11.13 -15.15 -25.65
C GLY A 13 11.87 -13.85 -26.04
N GLY A 14 11.36 -13.14 -27.04
CA GLY A 14 11.94 -11.88 -27.51
C GLY A 14 11.68 -10.72 -26.55
N ASN A 15 12.61 -9.75 -26.54
CA ASN A 15 12.47 -8.53 -25.74
C ASN A 15 11.65 -7.50 -26.53
N LEU A 16 10.65 -6.85 -25.89
CA LEU A 16 9.85 -5.77 -26.48
C LEU A 16 10.71 -4.64 -27.07
N GLY A 17 11.86 -4.34 -26.46
CA GLY A 17 12.84 -3.40 -26.99
C GLY A 17 13.39 -3.77 -28.36
N GLN A 18 13.55 -5.08 -28.66
CA GLN A 18 14.03 -5.56 -29.97
C GLN A 18 12.96 -5.45 -31.07
N VAL A 19 11.67 -5.62 -30.72
CA VAL A 19 10.57 -5.42 -31.68
C VAL A 19 10.48 -3.97 -32.12
N LEU A 20 10.71 -3.05 -31.18
CA LEU A 20 10.64 -1.61 -31.44
C LEU A 20 11.83 -1.08 -32.26
N THR A 21 13.01 -1.71 -32.11
CA THR A 21 14.22 -1.33 -32.90
C THR A 21 14.20 -1.91 -34.32
N SER A 22 13.44 -2.97 -34.60
CA SER A 22 13.33 -3.58 -35.93
C SER A 22 12.30 -2.88 -36.85
N THR A 23 11.38 -2.10 -36.28
CA THR A 23 10.50 -1.20 -37.01
C THR A 23 11.14 0.20 -36.94
N SER A 24 11.58 0.76 -38.08
CA SER A 24 12.13 2.10 -38.17
C SER A 24 11.14 3.12 -37.59
N THR A 25 11.21 3.34 -36.29
CA THR A 25 10.37 4.27 -35.56
C THR A 25 11.09 5.61 -35.58
N VAL A 26 10.52 6.58 -36.26
CA VAL A 26 10.98 7.97 -36.14
C VAL A 26 10.56 8.42 -34.74
N MET A 27 11.48 8.34 -33.80
CA MET A 27 11.30 8.81 -32.45
C MET A 27 11.97 10.15 -32.27
N ASN A 28 11.20 11.19 -32.01
CA ASN A 28 11.70 12.38 -31.34
C ASN A 28 11.74 12.05 -29.84
N GLY A 29 12.93 11.68 -29.32
CA GLY A 29 13.25 11.56 -27.90
C GLY A 29 12.69 10.29 -27.20
N ILE A 30 13.56 9.44 -26.81
CA ILE A 30 13.68 8.53 -25.62
C ILE A 30 12.44 7.74 -25.10
N ASP A 31 11.20 8.03 -25.50
CA ASP A 31 10.03 7.28 -25.02
C ASP A 31 9.79 5.99 -25.84
N THR A 32 10.24 4.88 -25.32
CA THR A 32 9.88 3.54 -25.83
C THR A 32 8.67 3.00 -25.07
N LEU A 33 7.93 2.05 -25.66
CA LEU A 33 6.87 1.34 -24.92
C LEU A 33 7.42 0.72 -23.63
N GLU A 34 8.65 0.20 -23.65
CA GLU A 34 9.29 -0.38 -22.48
C GLU A 34 9.53 0.67 -21.38
N THR A 35 9.97 1.88 -21.72
CA THR A 35 10.12 2.99 -20.77
C THR A 35 8.78 3.32 -20.11
N LYS A 36 7.72 3.43 -20.90
CA LYS A 36 6.37 3.67 -20.39
C LYS A 36 5.87 2.55 -19.47
N LEU A 37 6.19 1.30 -19.77
CA LEU A 37 5.86 0.16 -18.91
C LEU A 37 6.62 0.19 -17.57
N TYR A 38 7.89 0.61 -17.56
CA TYR A 38 8.63 0.81 -16.33
C TYR A 38 8.08 1.97 -15.49
N GLU A 39 7.73 3.10 -16.13
CA GLU A 39 7.07 4.22 -15.44
C GLU A 39 5.73 3.78 -14.84
N PHE A 40 4.93 3.06 -15.61
CA PHE A 40 3.64 2.53 -15.15
C PHE A 40 3.78 1.58 -13.96
N LYS A 41 4.80 0.73 -13.96
CA LYS A 41 5.14 -0.18 -12.85
C LYS A 41 5.40 0.54 -11.53
N THR A 42 5.85 1.79 -11.56
CA THR A 42 6.05 2.58 -10.33
C THR A 42 4.75 3.08 -9.72
N GLN A 43 3.65 3.06 -10.47
CA GLN A 43 2.36 3.59 -10.09
C GLN A 43 1.32 2.51 -9.84
N TYR A 44 1.44 1.36 -10.53
CA TYR A 44 0.45 0.28 -10.50
C TYR A 44 1.11 -1.10 -10.38
N ALA A 45 0.40 -2.01 -9.72
CA ALA A 45 0.72 -3.43 -9.69
C ALA A 45 -0.55 -4.26 -9.91
N LEU A 46 -0.40 -5.56 -10.18
CA LEU A 46 -1.53 -6.48 -10.29
C LEU A 46 -1.71 -7.26 -9.01
N ILE A 47 -2.94 -7.51 -8.63
CA ILE A 47 -3.32 -8.29 -7.45
C ILE A 47 -4.58 -9.10 -7.74
N ASN A 48 -4.47 -10.44 -7.72
CA ASN A 48 -5.62 -11.36 -7.93
C ASN A 48 -6.45 -11.07 -9.19
N GLY A 49 -5.82 -10.57 -10.27
CA GLY A 49 -6.51 -10.21 -11.52
C GLY A 49 -7.04 -8.79 -11.58
N ASP A 50 -7.00 -8.05 -10.48
CA ASP A 50 -7.30 -6.63 -10.39
C ASP A 50 -6.02 -5.78 -10.42
N VAL A 51 -6.17 -4.47 -10.39
CA VAL A 51 -5.08 -3.49 -10.41
C VAL A 51 -5.05 -2.74 -9.09
N ILE A 52 -3.90 -2.68 -8.45
CA ILE A 52 -3.70 -1.82 -7.28
C ILE A 52 -2.89 -0.59 -7.65
N ARG A 53 -3.36 0.58 -7.25
CA ARG A 53 -2.65 1.84 -7.40
C ARG A 53 -1.73 2.06 -6.20
N LEU A 54 -0.42 2.12 -6.46
CA LEU A 54 0.59 2.05 -5.39
C LEU A 54 0.67 3.30 -4.49
N LYS A 55 0.18 4.45 -4.96
CA LYS A 55 0.23 5.69 -4.16
C LYS A 55 -0.69 5.66 -2.92
N ASP A 56 -1.81 4.94 -3.01
CA ASP A 56 -2.86 4.92 -1.97
C ASP A 56 -3.41 3.53 -1.65
N GLY A 57 -2.93 2.48 -2.35
CA GLY A 57 -3.36 1.11 -2.13
C GLY A 57 -4.77 0.79 -2.63
N LEU A 58 -5.38 1.68 -3.44
CA LEU A 58 -6.72 1.48 -3.96
C LEU A 58 -6.73 0.34 -4.97
N ILE A 59 -7.52 -0.69 -4.69
CA ILE A 59 -7.74 -1.80 -5.61
C ILE A 59 -8.88 -1.44 -6.57
N LEU A 60 -8.57 -1.51 -7.86
CA LEU A 60 -9.45 -1.17 -8.96
C LEU A 60 -9.74 -2.42 -9.78
N GLY A 61 -10.99 -2.77 -9.96
CA GLY A 61 -11.38 -3.75 -10.98
C GLY A 61 -10.95 -3.25 -12.36
N TRP A 62 -10.66 -4.19 -13.29
CA TRP A 62 -10.01 -3.91 -14.58
C TRP A 62 -10.61 -2.73 -15.36
N ASN A 63 -11.95 -2.67 -15.46
CA ASN A 63 -12.63 -1.59 -16.20
C ASN A 63 -12.40 -0.21 -15.54
N LYS A 64 -12.40 -0.15 -14.22
CA LYS A 64 -12.15 1.09 -13.47
C LYS A 64 -10.69 1.52 -13.57
N ALA A 65 -9.76 0.56 -13.55
CA ALA A 65 -8.35 0.81 -13.76
C ALA A 65 -8.07 1.35 -15.18
N ARG A 66 -8.77 0.87 -16.21
CA ARG A 66 -8.68 1.42 -17.56
C ARG A 66 -9.11 2.87 -17.67
N ILE A 67 -10.11 3.29 -16.89
CA ILE A 67 -10.56 4.68 -16.84
C ILE A 67 -9.52 5.53 -16.08
N ASP A 68 -9.00 5.03 -14.97
CA ASP A 68 -7.98 5.70 -14.14
C ASP A 68 -6.69 5.94 -14.93
N ALA A 69 -6.27 4.96 -15.72
CA ALA A 69 -5.07 4.98 -16.56
C ALA A 69 -5.33 5.34 -18.04
N ALA A 70 -6.45 5.97 -18.35
CA ALA A 70 -6.86 6.23 -19.75
C ALA A 70 -5.92 7.19 -20.49
N GLN A 71 -5.18 8.03 -19.76
CA GLN A 71 -4.18 8.94 -20.34
C GLN A 71 -2.82 8.28 -20.57
N ASP A 72 -2.61 7.07 -20.04
CA ASP A 72 -1.37 6.32 -20.21
C ASP A 72 -1.45 5.46 -21.46
N TYR A 73 -0.99 6.04 -22.58
CA TYR A 73 -0.92 5.35 -23.85
C TYR A 73 0.38 5.63 -24.58
N PHE A 74 0.70 4.74 -25.50
CA PHE A 74 1.82 4.84 -26.43
C PHE A 74 1.30 4.80 -27.86
N VAL A 75 1.80 5.70 -28.73
CA VAL A 75 1.44 5.70 -30.14
C VAL A 75 2.58 5.09 -30.95
N GLN A 76 2.37 3.89 -31.45
CA GLN A 76 3.29 3.24 -32.35
C GLN A 76 3.05 3.72 -33.78
N VAL A 77 4.06 4.34 -34.40
CA VAL A 77 4.01 4.77 -35.79
C VAL A 77 4.84 3.82 -36.64
N THR A 78 4.24 3.28 -37.69
CA THR A 78 4.91 2.36 -38.63
C THR A 78 4.88 2.97 -40.02
N GLN A 79 6.04 3.04 -40.66
CA GLN A 79 6.14 3.42 -42.09
C GLN A 79 5.78 2.22 -42.98
N ARG A 80 4.93 2.47 -43.97
CA ARG A 80 4.55 1.46 -44.96
C ARG A 80 5.56 1.50 -46.12
N PRO A 81 5.74 0.38 -46.87
CA PRO A 81 6.64 0.32 -47.99
C PRO A 81 6.32 1.33 -49.11
N ASN A 82 5.08 1.80 -49.19
CA ASN A 82 4.61 2.80 -50.19
C ASN A 82 4.80 4.27 -49.70
N GLY A 83 5.58 4.49 -48.66
CA GLY A 83 5.85 5.85 -48.10
C GLY A 83 4.76 6.39 -47.18
N GLY A 84 3.64 5.69 -47.01
CA GLY A 84 2.60 6.08 -46.07
C GLY A 84 2.94 5.71 -44.60
N THR A 85 2.32 6.39 -43.67
CA THR A 85 2.41 6.08 -42.23
C THR A 85 1.12 5.46 -41.73
N SER A 86 1.22 4.55 -40.75
CA SER A 86 0.08 4.09 -39.97
C SER A 86 0.42 4.22 -38.49
N SER A 87 -0.57 4.63 -37.67
CA SER A 87 -0.41 4.73 -36.23
C SER A 87 -1.33 3.74 -35.54
N LYS A 88 -0.85 3.17 -34.41
CA LYS A 88 -1.61 2.30 -33.54
C LYS A 88 -1.45 2.83 -32.10
N THR A 89 -2.57 3.08 -31.43
CA THR A 89 -2.56 3.43 -30.01
C THR A 89 -2.52 2.15 -29.18
N ILE A 90 -1.59 2.08 -28.23
CA ILE A 90 -1.41 1.00 -27.27
C ILE A 90 -1.65 1.59 -25.88
N TYR A 91 -2.70 1.13 -25.21
CA TYR A 91 -2.91 1.52 -23.81
C TYR A 91 -1.92 0.79 -22.92
N ILE A 92 -1.22 1.54 -22.07
CA ILE A 92 -0.13 0.99 -21.26
C ILE A 92 -0.63 -0.07 -20.28
N LEU A 93 -1.82 0.10 -19.68
CA LEU A 93 -2.40 -0.90 -18.78
C LEU A 93 -2.61 -2.26 -19.49
N ASP A 94 -3.10 -2.25 -20.74
CA ASP A 94 -3.33 -3.49 -21.49
C ASP A 94 -1.99 -4.17 -21.84
N ALA A 95 -0.99 -3.39 -22.25
CA ALA A 95 0.35 -3.91 -22.51
C ALA A 95 1.05 -4.40 -21.23
N TYR A 96 0.81 -3.73 -20.11
CA TYR A 96 1.39 -4.09 -18.81
C TYR A 96 0.89 -5.44 -18.30
N LYS A 97 -0.36 -5.78 -18.57
CA LYS A 97 -0.94 -7.07 -18.18
C LYS A 97 -0.12 -8.26 -18.67
N ASP A 98 0.40 -8.17 -19.90
CA ASP A 98 1.12 -9.26 -20.55
C ASP A 98 2.64 -9.10 -20.47
N TRP A 99 3.12 -8.02 -19.86
CA TRP A 99 4.53 -7.74 -19.74
C TRP A 99 5.22 -8.63 -18.70
N ALA A 100 6.28 -9.33 -19.08
CA ALA A 100 6.97 -10.31 -18.25
C ALA A 100 7.62 -9.72 -16.97
N ARG A 101 7.87 -8.38 -16.96
CA ARG A 101 8.48 -7.67 -15.82
C ARG A 101 7.48 -6.84 -15.02
N ARG A 102 6.18 -7.07 -15.22
CA ARG A 102 5.12 -6.44 -14.42
C ARG A 102 5.29 -6.77 -12.94
N CYS A 103 4.64 -6.00 -12.10
CA CYS A 103 4.60 -6.24 -10.66
C CYS A 103 3.31 -6.98 -10.31
N ASP A 104 3.42 -8.22 -9.89
CA ASP A 104 2.31 -9.02 -9.34
C ASP A 104 2.45 -9.08 -7.83
N LEU A 105 1.39 -8.76 -7.09
CA LEU A 105 1.33 -8.83 -5.64
C LEU A 105 0.49 -10.02 -5.18
N ASP A 106 0.92 -10.63 -4.09
CA ASP A 106 0.25 -11.77 -3.48
C ASP A 106 -0.87 -11.34 -2.52
N GLY A 107 -0.85 -10.08 -2.04
CA GLY A 107 -1.85 -9.56 -1.11
C GLY A 107 -1.58 -8.13 -0.65
N VAL A 108 -2.42 -7.71 0.30
CA VAL A 108 -2.34 -6.42 1.00
C VAL A 108 -2.36 -6.70 2.50
N GLY A 109 -1.57 -6.00 3.28
CA GLY A 109 -1.55 -6.15 4.74
C GLY A 109 -0.73 -5.08 5.44
N MET A 110 -0.77 -5.12 6.76
CA MET A 110 0.02 -4.27 7.64
C MET A 110 1.33 -4.99 7.96
N PHE A 111 2.46 -4.44 7.49
CA PHE A 111 3.80 -5.00 7.68
C PHE A 111 4.75 -3.94 8.25
N PRO A 112 4.63 -3.63 9.56
CA PRO A 112 5.48 -2.62 10.22
C PRO A 112 6.97 -2.93 10.16
N GLU A 113 7.35 -4.22 10.09
CA GLU A 113 8.73 -4.68 9.93
C GLU A 113 9.38 -4.24 8.61
N TYR A 114 8.55 -3.85 7.64
CA TYR A 114 8.98 -3.30 6.35
C TYR A 114 8.60 -1.82 6.22
N GLN A 115 8.74 -1.07 7.31
CA GLN A 115 8.51 0.38 7.34
C GLN A 115 9.24 1.08 6.18
N GLY A 116 8.57 2.03 5.55
CA GLY A 116 9.09 2.77 4.38
C GLY A 116 9.03 2.02 3.05
N LEU A 117 8.70 0.72 3.04
CA LEU A 117 8.51 -0.03 1.80
C LEU A 117 7.02 -0.08 1.42
N THR A 118 6.69 0.38 0.23
CA THR A 118 5.33 0.24 -0.34
C THR A 118 5.01 -1.21 -0.69
N ILE A 119 6.01 -1.96 -1.14
CA ILE A 119 5.90 -3.39 -1.48
C ILE A 119 6.92 -4.14 -0.64
N THR A 120 6.47 -5.16 0.08
CA THR A 120 7.32 -6.01 0.91
C THR A 120 8.15 -6.99 0.06
N PRO A 121 9.26 -7.54 0.61
CA PRO A 121 9.99 -8.62 -0.05
C PRO A 121 9.14 -9.86 -0.36
N THR A 122 8.04 -10.06 0.38
CA THR A 122 7.05 -11.13 0.18
C THR A 122 5.96 -10.74 -0.81
N ARG A 123 6.17 -9.70 -1.63
CA ARG A 123 5.26 -9.22 -2.66
C ARG A 123 3.86 -8.84 -2.17
N HIS A 124 3.77 -8.24 -0.99
CA HIS A 124 2.53 -7.67 -0.48
C HIS A 124 2.58 -6.14 -0.54
N TYR A 125 1.44 -5.52 -0.81
CA TYR A 125 1.31 -4.08 -0.62
C TYR A 125 1.26 -3.79 0.88
N ASN A 126 2.16 -2.92 1.34
CA ASN A 126 2.24 -2.55 2.74
C ASN A 126 1.31 -1.37 3.04
N LEU A 127 0.29 -1.61 3.85
CA LEU A 127 -0.60 -0.57 4.37
C LEU A 127 0.08 0.27 5.46
N PHE A 128 1.05 -0.30 6.17
CA PHE A 128 1.83 0.44 7.15
C PHE A 128 2.80 1.39 6.43
N LYS A 129 2.55 2.69 6.52
CA LYS A 129 3.42 3.68 5.88
C LYS A 129 4.50 4.13 6.84
N ASP A 130 4.09 4.59 8.03
CA ASP A 130 4.96 5.02 9.13
C ASP A 130 4.10 5.28 10.36
N TRP A 131 4.74 5.54 11.48
CA TRP A 131 4.10 6.17 12.63
C TRP A 131 3.69 7.59 12.24
N SER A 132 2.46 7.99 12.57
CA SER A 132 1.96 9.34 12.25
C SER A 132 2.66 10.43 13.06
N ASN A 133 3.23 10.05 14.19
CA ASN A 133 3.94 10.96 15.09
C ASN A 133 5.43 10.62 15.12
N GLU A 134 6.28 11.59 14.82
CA GLU A 134 7.71 11.46 15.04
C GLU A 134 8.03 11.48 16.54
N PRO A 135 8.80 10.50 17.06
CA PRO A 135 9.21 10.51 18.45
C PRO A 135 10.16 11.69 18.73
N VAL A 136 9.81 12.48 19.73
CA VAL A 136 10.64 13.58 20.20
C VAL A 136 11.06 13.34 21.65
N VAL A 137 12.24 13.85 22.01
CA VAL A 137 12.68 13.84 23.40
C VAL A 137 11.78 14.78 24.20
N GLY A 138 11.13 14.26 25.24
CA GLY A 138 10.21 14.99 26.09
C GLY A 138 10.23 14.45 27.51
N ASP A 139 9.50 15.14 28.40
CA ASP A 139 9.32 14.72 29.81
C ASP A 139 8.12 13.76 29.89
N PRO A 140 8.31 12.47 30.24
CA PRO A 140 7.22 11.51 30.37
C PRO A 140 6.48 11.61 31.72
N THR A 141 6.92 12.49 32.65
CA THR A 141 6.38 12.58 34.00
C THR A 141 4.86 12.76 34.06
N PRO A 142 4.23 13.63 33.23
CA PRO A 142 2.77 13.78 33.27
C PRO A 142 2.01 12.50 32.95
N TYR A 143 2.52 11.70 31.99
CA TYR A 143 1.93 10.40 31.67
C TYR A 143 2.12 9.39 32.79
N LEU A 144 3.31 9.34 33.38
CA LEU A 144 3.61 8.42 34.49
C LEU A 144 2.77 8.73 35.74
N GLU A 145 2.62 10.00 36.09
CA GLU A 145 1.76 10.45 37.19
C GLU A 145 0.28 10.11 36.92
N PHE A 146 -0.19 10.31 35.68
CA PHE A 146 -1.53 9.90 35.28
C PHE A 146 -1.72 8.39 35.42
N CYS A 147 -0.77 7.56 34.97
CA CYS A 147 -0.84 6.12 35.13
C CYS A 147 -0.81 5.68 36.59
N GLN A 148 -0.01 6.31 37.47
CA GLN A 148 0.00 6.05 38.89
C GLN A 148 -1.35 6.37 39.55
N TYR A 149 -1.98 7.47 39.16
CA TYR A 149 -3.31 7.83 39.64
C TYR A 149 -4.36 6.84 39.11
N PHE A 150 -4.33 6.49 37.85
CA PHE A 150 -5.29 5.62 37.19
C PHE A 150 -5.25 4.18 37.73
N PHE A 151 -4.06 3.65 37.99
CA PHE A 151 -3.82 2.29 38.51
C PHE A 151 -3.53 2.24 40.01
N ARG A 152 -3.86 3.29 40.77
CA ARG A 152 -3.51 3.42 42.19
C ARG A 152 -3.94 2.23 43.06
N ASP A 153 -5.07 1.60 42.72
CA ASP A 153 -5.63 0.46 43.45
C ASP A 153 -5.06 -0.89 42.93
N GLU A 154 -4.34 -0.88 41.79
CA GLU A 154 -3.80 -2.05 41.11
C GLU A 154 -2.39 -1.77 40.55
N PRO A 155 -1.40 -1.48 41.41
CA PRO A 155 -0.07 -1.04 40.91
C PRO A 155 0.65 -2.09 40.04
N ALA A 156 0.43 -3.38 40.26
CA ALA A 156 0.98 -4.43 39.42
C ALA A 156 0.43 -4.35 37.97
N PHE A 157 -0.78 -3.81 37.80
CA PHE A 157 -1.36 -3.62 36.48
C PHE A 157 -0.75 -2.42 35.75
N ALA A 158 -0.23 -1.42 36.47
CA ALA A 158 0.52 -0.32 35.87
C ALA A 158 1.78 -0.81 35.16
N ASP A 159 2.55 -1.71 35.79
CA ASP A 159 3.74 -2.31 35.18
C ASP A 159 3.38 -3.15 33.97
N TYR A 160 2.32 -3.95 34.06
CA TYR A 160 1.81 -4.72 32.93
C TYR A 160 1.40 -3.79 31.78
N TRP A 161 0.67 -2.72 32.06
CA TRP A 161 0.24 -1.73 31.08
C TRP A 161 1.41 -1.08 30.35
N HIS A 162 2.42 -0.61 31.09
CA HIS A 162 3.61 -0.02 30.48
C HIS A 162 4.35 -1.01 29.58
N ASN A 163 4.49 -2.26 29.99
CA ASN A 163 5.10 -3.30 29.17
C ASN A 163 4.26 -3.63 27.94
N TRP A 164 2.93 -3.64 28.07
CA TRP A 164 2.02 -3.87 26.96
C TRP A 164 2.13 -2.75 25.91
N VAL A 165 2.10 -1.50 26.32
CA VAL A 165 2.27 -0.31 25.46
C VAL A 165 3.66 -0.33 24.80
N ALA A 166 4.71 -0.58 25.58
CA ALA A 166 6.08 -0.67 25.05
C ALA A 166 6.21 -1.75 23.97
N ASN A 167 5.55 -2.91 24.17
CA ASN A 167 5.57 -3.97 23.17
C ASN A 167 4.85 -3.56 21.86
N VAL A 168 3.72 -2.86 21.96
CA VAL A 168 3.00 -2.34 20.77
C VAL A 168 3.88 -1.36 19.99
N VAL A 169 4.61 -0.48 20.67
CA VAL A 169 5.45 0.54 20.01
C VAL A 169 6.75 -0.05 19.46
N GLN A 170 7.43 -0.89 20.25
CA GLN A 170 8.75 -1.41 19.89
C GLN A 170 8.69 -2.60 18.92
N PHE A 171 7.60 -3.38 18.99
CA PHE A 171 7.44 -4.59 18.21
C PHE A 171 6.05 -4.65 17.55
N PRO A 172 5.67 -3.67 16.71
CA PRO A 172 4.32 -3.58 16.14
C PRO A 172 3.94 -4.77 15.24
N TRP A 173 4.93 -5.55 14.78
CA TRP A 173 4.71 -6.80 14.02
C TRP A 173 4.40 -8.00 14.91
N ARG A 174 4.51 -7.86 16.25
CA ARG A 174 4.18 -8.94 17.21
C ARG A 174 2.78 -8.74 17.75
N ARG A 175 1.98 -9.80 17.70
CA ARG A 175 0.66 -9.79 18.35
C ARG A 175 0.82 -9.77 19.86
N ASN A 176 0.20 -8.81 20.52
CA ASN A 176 -0.11 -8.90 21.95
C ASN A 176 -1.32 -9.82 22.08
N TYR A 177 -1.14 -11.05 22.54
CA TYR A 177 -2.24 -12.03 22.71
C TYR A 177 -3.22 -11.67 23.82
N THR A 178 -3.12 -10.47 24.37
CA THR A 178 -3.95 -9.95 25.45
C THR A 178 -4.48 -8.57 25.06
N THR A 179 -5.72 -8.30 25.49
CA THR A 179 -6.39 -7.01 25.28
C THR A 179 -6.70 -6.41 26.65
N PRO A 180 -6.11 -5.25 27.02
CA PRO A 180 -6.47 -4.56 28.25
C PRO A 180 -7.93 -4.14 28.22
N GLN A 181 -8.65 -4.41 29.32
CA GLN A 181 -10.03 -3.99 29.52
C GLN A 181 -10.14 -3.14 30.77
N PHE A 182 -10.73 -1.95 30.65
CA PHE A 182 -10.93 -1.04 31.76
C PHE A 182 -12.41 -0.96 32.12
N ALA A 183 -12.78 -1.49 33.28
CA ALA A 183 -14.12 -1.40 33.83
C ALA A 183 -14.10 -0.63 35.16
N SER A 184 -15.09 0.22 35.40
CA SER A 184 -15.27 0.93 36.64
C SER A 184 -16.72 1.35 36.78
N SER A 185 -17.23 1.29 38.01
CA SER A 185 -18.52 1.84 38.38
C SER A 185 -18.49 3.37 38.55
N ILE A 186 -17.28 3.96 38.59
CA ILE A 186 -17.10 5.43 38.76
C ILE A 186 -16.86 5.99 37.35
N GLU A 187 -17.64 7.02 37.02
CA GLU A 187 -17.44 7.81 35.81
C GLU A 187 -16.29 8.83 35.98
N GLY A 188 -15.69 9.24 34.86
CA GLY A 188 -14.68 10.32 34.87
C GLY A 188 -13.29 9.93 35.38
N ILE A 189 -12.98 8.64 35.62
CA ILE A 189 -11.65 8.22 36.11
C ILE A 189 -10.56 8.21 35.01
N GLY A 190 -10.89 8.57 33.76
CA GLY A 190 -9.90 8.66 32.67
C GLY A 190 -9.81 7.45 31.76
N LYS A 191 -10.80 6.52 31.73
CA LYS A 191 -10.79 5.34 30.83
C LYS A 191 -10.67 5.72 29.36
N SER A 192 -11.45 6.72 28.91
CA SER A 192 -11.36 7.21 27.54
C SER A 192 -10.05 7.95 27.29
N ALA A 193 -9.59 8.75 28.26
CA ALA A 193 -8.36 9.51 28.11
C ALA A 193 -7.12 8.61 27.90
N ILE A 194 -7.02 7.47 28.60
CA ILE A 194 -5.90 6.53 28.38
C ILE A 194 -5.97 5.84 27.03
N ALA A 195 -7.18 5.53 26.53
CA ALA A 195 -7.37 4.95 25.23
C ALA A 195 -7.06 5.95 24.09
N GLU A 196 -7.56 7.19 24.23
CA GLU A 196 -7.29 8.29 23.30
C GLU A 196 -5.80 8.63 23.25
N PHE A 197 -5.13 8.69 24.42
CA PHE A 197 -3.68 8.92 24.48
C PHE A 197 -2.90 7.87 23.67
N ILE A 198 -3.23 6.57 23.82
CA ILE A 198 -2.56 5.51 23.05
C ILE A 198 -2.87 5.62 21.57
N ALA A 199 -4.11 5.89 21.23
CA ALA A 199 -4.53 6.05 19.84
C ALA A 199 -3.83 7.25 19.18
N GLU A 200 -3.76 8.40 19.86
CA GLU A 200 -3.01 9.58 19.41
C GLU A 200 -1.50 9.28 19.26
N MET A 201 -0.91 8.61 20.25
CA MET A 201 0.50 8.24 20.21
C MET A 201 0.83 7.34 19.04
N LEU A 202 -0.03 6.36 18.71
CA LEU A 202 0.14 5.45 17.58
C LEU A 202 -0.25 6.08 16.24
N GLY A 203 -0.99 7.19 16.26
CA GLY A 203 -1.50 7.89 15.10
C GLY A 203 -2.89 7.43 14.69
N ILE A 204 -3.88 8.30 14.92
CA ILE A 204 -5.26 8.15 14.42
C ILE A 204 -5.39 8.90 13.10
N GLY A 205 -6.15 8.34 12.18
CA GLY A 205 -6.57 9.03 10.95
C GLY A 205 -6.28 8.24 9.68
N ASP A 206 -6.48 8.88 8.54
CA ASP A 206 -6.30 8.28 7.21
C ASP A 206 -4.87 7.75 7.02
N GLY A 207 -4.73 6.42 7.09
CA GLY A 207 -3.46 5.73 6.93
C GLY A 207 -2.64 5.54 8.22
N GLY A 208 -3.14 5.98 9.38
CA GLY A 208 -2.52 5.68 10.67
C GLY A 208 -2.82 4.25 11.15
N PRO A 209 -1.95 3.68 11.98
CA PRO A 209 -2.09 2.31 12.47
C PRO A 209 -3.12 2.15 13.59
N ALA A 210 -3.72 3.22 14.09
CA ALA A 210 -4.69 3.19 15.18
C ALA A 210 -6.07 3.67 14.74
N ALA A 211 -7.12 3.06 15.29
CA ALA A 211 -8.50 3.48 15.09
C ALA A 211 -9.29 3.36 16.40
N ILE A 212 -10.19 4.30 16.64
CA ILE A 212 -11.21 4.21 17.70
C ILE A 212 -12.50 3.77 17.02
N ILE A 213 -13.03 2.63 17.39
CA ILE A 213 -14.23 2.03 16.81
C ILE A 213 -15.32 1.82 17.84
N GLY A 214 -16.58 1.98 17.42
CA GLY A 214 -17.74 1.71 18.25
C GLY A 214 -18.15 0.22 18.26
N PRO A 215 -19.09 -0.17 19.14
CA PRO A 215 -19.59 -1.55 19.19
C PRO A 215 -20.21 -2.01 17.87
N ASP A 216 -20.92 -1.14 17.17
CA ASP A 216 -21.59 -1.44 15.89
C ASP A 216 -20.57 -1.74 14.78
N GLU A 217 -19.42 -1.08 14.80
CA GLU A 217 -18.32 -1.31 13.86
C GLU A 217 -17.53 -2.56 14.23
N LEU A 218 -17.37 -2.83 15.55
CA LEU A 218 -16.65 -4.01 16.04
C LEU A 218 -17.42 -5.32 15.77
N PHE A 219 -18.74 -5.31 15.99
CA PHE A 219 -19.60 -6.49 15.88
C PHE A 219 -20.45 -6.53 14.60
N GLY A 220 -20.35 -5.52 13.76
CA GLY A 220 -21.08 -5.42 12.50
C GLY A 220 -20.53 -6.35 11.41
N ASN A 221 -21.34 -6.54 10.37
CA ASN A 221 -20.96 -7.36 9.21
C ASN A 221 -19.87 -6.71 8.33
N PHE A 222 -19.61 -5.42 8.49
CA PHE A 222 -18.62 -4.65 7.74
C PHE A 222 -17.53 -4.12 8.67
N ASN A 223 -16.69 -5.02 9.14
CA ASN A 223 -15.57 -4.69 10.02
C ASN A 223 -14.23 -4.51 9.26
N GLY A 224 -14.27 -3.84 8.11
CA GLY A 224 -13.09 -3.60 7.25
C GLY A 224 -11.93 -2.90 7.95
N MET A 225 -12.20 -2.15 9.03
CA MET A 225 -11.19 -1.49 9.86
C MET A 225 -10.36 -2.48 10.70
N LEU A 226 -10.82 -3.72 10.86
CA LEU A 226 -10.10 -4.78 11.59
C LEU A 226 -9.19 -5.62 10.67
N LYS A 227 -9.11 -5.29 9.39
CA LYS A 227 -8.20 -5.94 8.44
C LYS A 227 -6.80 -5.35 8.61
N GLY A 228 -6.06 -5.91 9.52
CA GLY A 228 -4.64 -5.69 9.69
C GLY A 228 -3.84 -6.95 9.34
#